data_075374ad6f1dbaa9630bfe04de4f0fbe
#
_entry.id   075374ad6f1dbaa9630bfe04de4f0fbe
#
_cell.length_a   1.000
_cell.length_b   1.000
_cell.length_c   1.000
_cell.angle_alpha   90.00
_cell.angle_beta   90.00
_cell.angle_gamma   90.00
#
_symmetry.space_group_name_H-M   'P 1'
#
loop_
_entity.id
_entity.type
_entity.pdbx_description
1 polymer ?
#
loop_
_entity_poly.entity_id
_entity_poly.type
_entity_poly.pdbx_seq_one_letter_code
_entity_poly.pdbx_strand_id
1 'polypeptide(L)'
;MSVTVSASDIGSEGISLLPGATVLKLPKNVPEASVIGDMWKKVGSGISATQSVLNQGLPTEQWTGAAADAAASEIKTLGGKLSTLATAFPKPAGELKTWETQVQSVVRRVQGYQQEWDGAVAKYRQEIRRISDAKAANSDYDPEPEHNAAIANLRRTQQSLRVMYKCDLQYLDQEAHRAAGNIRGAVGLIITPDVVKGGRDA
;
A
#
# COMPACT_ATOMS: atom_id res chain seq x y z
N MET A 1 -7.28 -3.37 15.94
CA MET A 1 -7.90 -3.74 14.66
C MET A 1 -6.79 -4.01 13.67
N SER A 2 -6.57 -5.30 13.32
CA SER A 2 -5.56 -5.67 12.33
C SER A 2 -6.18 -5.50 10.95
N VAL A 3 -5.77 -4.47 10.20
CA VAL A 3 -6.08 -4.37 8.78
C VAL A 3 -5.07 -5.23 8.05
N THR A 4 -5.35 -6.52 7.93
CA THR A 4 -4.66 -7.40 7.00
C THR A 4 -5.37 -7.26 5.66
N VAL A 5 -4.84 -6.44 4.77
CA VAL A 5 -5.21 -6.50 3.35
C VAL A 5 -4.53 -7.75 2.80
N SER A 6 -5.29 -8.85 2.71
CA SER A 6 -4.84 -10.08 2.07
C SER A 6 -4.91 -9.93 0.54
N ALA A 7 -3.99 -10.57 -0.18
CA ALA A 7 -4.07 -10.70 -1.64
C ALA A 7 -5.39 -11.38 -2.10
N SER A 8 -6.05 -12.12 -1.20
CA SER A 8 -7.39 -12.69 -1.42
C SER A 8 -8.50 -11.64 -1.43
N ASP A 9 -8.31 -10.48 -0.78
CA ASP A 9 -9.27 -9.36 -0.79
C ASP A 9 -9.20 -8.53 -2.07
N ILE A 10 -8.10 -8.69 -2.82
CA ILE A 10 -7.93 -8.21 -4.19
C ILE A 10 -8.55 -9.30 -5.08
N GLY A 11 -9.87 -9.32 -5.12
CA GLY A 11 -10.76 -10.28 -5.75
C GLY A 11 -10.13 -11.30 -6.72
N SER A 12 -10.18 -12.55 -6.34
CA SER A 12 -9.89 -13.73 -7.17
C SER A 12 -10.87 -13.92 -8.36
N GLU A 13 -11.71 -12.94 -8.65
CA GLU A 13 -12.57 -12.97 -9.84
C GLU A 13 -11.69 -12.85 -11.06
N GLY A 14 -11.40 -14.00 -11.62
CA GLY A 14 -10.48 -14.19 -12.71
C GLY A 14 -10.79 -13.29 -13.89
N ILE A 15 -9.73 -12.76 -14.48
CA ILE A 15 -9.74 -12.20 -15.82
C ILE A 15 -10.39 -13.25 -16.73
N SER A 16 -11.61 -13.00 -17.21
CA SER A 16 -12.26 -13.92 -18.14
C SER A 16 -11.52 -13.92 -19.48
N LEU A 17 -11.31 -15.11 -20.05
CA LEU A 17 -10.69 -15.28 -21.38
C LEU A 17 -11.65 -14.89 -22.52
N LEU A 18 -12.88 -14.51 -22.20
CA LEU A 18 -13.87 -14.18 -23.20
C LEU A 18 -13.80 -12.69 -23.57
N PRO A 19 -13.97 -12.34 -24.87
CA PRO A 19 -14.09 -10.96 -25.29
C PRO A 19 -15.25 -10.26 -24.55
N GLY A 20 -14.94 -9.18 -23.86
CA GLY A 20 -15.94 -8.35 -23.18
C GLY A 20 -16.16 -8.61 -21.70
N ALA A 21 -15.50 -9.58 -21.10
CA ALA A 21 -15.61 -9.84 -19.68
C ALA A 21 -14.29 -9.55 -18.98
N THR A 22 -14.13 -8.35 -18.43
CA THR A 22 -13.03 -8.12 -17.49
C THR A 22 -13.30 -6.93 -16.61
N VAL A 23 -13.25 -7.18 -15.33
CA VAL A 23 -13.10 -6.13 -14.34
C VAL A 23 -11.82 -6.43 -13.56
N LEU A 24 -10.76 -5.68 -13.85
CA LEU A 24 -9.59 -5.66 -12.98
C LEU A 24 -10.00 -4.90 -11.72
N LYS A 25 -10.16 -5.61 -10.61
CA LYS A 25 -10.53 -4.98 -9.34
C LYS A 25 -9.33 -4.27 -8.75
N LEU A 26 -9.50 -3.01 -8.43
CA LEU A 26 -8.50 -2.18 -7.77
C LEU A 26 -8.67 -2.28 -6.25
N PRO A 27 -7.58 -2.17 -5.46
CA PRO A 27 -7.65 -2.12 -4.01
C PRO A 27 -8.55 -0.97 -3.53
N LYS A 28 -9.50 -1.24 -2.64
CA LYS A 28 -10.53 -0.26 -2.25
C LYS A 28 -10.11 0.69 -1.11
N ASN A 29 -9.15 0.31 -0.26
CA ASN A 29 -8.93 0.97 1.05
C ASN A 29 -7.67 1.83 1.13
N VAL A 30 -7.14 2.32 0.01
CA VAL A 30 -5.91 3.13 -0.03
C VAL A 30 -6.05 4.49 0.66
N PRO A 31 -7.19 5.22 0.54
CA PRO A 31 -7.32 6.54 1.19
C PRO A 31 -7.25 6.50 2.72
N GLU A 32 -7.62 5.39 3.34
CA GLU A 32 -7.64 5.25 4.81
C GLU A 32 -6.22 5.15 5.39
N ALA A 33 -5.26 4.63 4.63
CA ALA A 33 -3.88 4.47 5.08
C ALA A 33 -3.19 5.82 5.31
N SER A 34 -3.40 6.80 4.43
CA SER A 34 -2.83 8.15 4.57
C SER A 34 -3.42 8.89 5.78
N VAL A 35 -4.73 8.76 6.02
CA VAL A 35 -5.39 9.36 7.19
C VAL A 35 -4.79 8.83 8.49
N ILE A 36 -4.60 7.50 8.59
CA ILE A 36 -3.95 6.88 9.75
C ILE A 36 -2.50 7.39 9.87
N GLY A 37 -1.77 7.47 8.76
CA GLY A 37 -0.40 8.01 8.73
C GLY A 37 -0.31 9.44 9.27
N ASP A 38 -1.24 10.30 8.90
CA ASP A 38 -1.29 11.69 9.37
C ASP A 38 -1.65 11.78 10.86
N MET A 39 -2.51 10.89 11.38
CA MET A 39 -2.77 10.79 12.82
C MET A 39 -1.49 10.41 13.59
N TRP A 40 -0.72 9.43 13.12
CA TRP A 40 0.55 9.04 13.73
C TRP A 40 1.57 10.17 13.74
N LYS A 41 1.67 10.96 12.65
CA LYS A 41 2.55 12.14 12.60
C LYS A 41 2.14 13.20 13.63
N LYS A 42 0.84 13.49 13.77
CA LYS A 42 0.32 14.44 14.75
C LYS A 42 0.69 14.01 16.18
N VAL A 43 0.55 12.73 16.50
CA VAL A 43 0.96 12.20 17.82
C VAL A 43 2.46 12.38 18.02
N GLY A 44 3.30 12.02 17.04
CA GLY A 44 4.75 12.22 17.11
C GLY A 44 5.15 13.68 17.33
N SER A 45 4.49 14.61 16.63
CA SER A 45 4.71 16.06 16.80
C SER A 45 4.32 16.54 18.21
N GLY A 46 3.20 16.05 18.74
CA GLY A 46 2.77 16.37 20.12
C GLY A 46 3.78 15.88 21.16
N ILE A 47 4.30 14.67 21.00
CA ILE A 47 5.35 14.10 21.88
C ILE A 47 6.62 14.94 21.79
N SER A 48 7.05 15.35 20.60
CA SER A 48 8.23 16.21 20.41
C SER A 48 8.06 17.58 21.09
N ALA A 49 6.86 18.16 21.00
CA ALA A 49 6.56 19.42 21.67
C ALA A 49 6.63 19.26 23.20
N THR A 50 6.05 18.19 23.76
CA THR A 50 6.14 17.87 25.20
C THR A 50 7.59 17.66 25.65
N GLN A 51 8.39 16.96 24.85
CA GLN A 51 9.82 16.77 25.11
C GLN A 51 10.57 18.12 25.15
N SER A 52 10.25 19.03 24.23
CA SER A 52 10.87 20.37 24.20
C SER A 52 10.57 21.14 25.49
N VAL A 53 9.35 21.05 26.00
CA VAL A 53 8.97 21.68 27.27
C VAL A 53 9.74 21.08 28.45
N LEU A 54 9.86 19.74 28.51
CA LEU A 54 10.61 19.07 29.55
C LEU A 54 12.11 19.39 29.51
N ASN A 55 12.68 19.55 28.31
CA ASN A 55 14.09 19.89 28.13
C ASN A 55 14.42 21.34 28.56
N GLN A 56 13.41 22.23 28.63
CA GLN A 56 13.59 23.57 29.18
C GLN A 56 13.84 23.53 30.70
N GLY A 57 13.59 22.39 31.33
CA GLY A 57 13.85 22.15 32.74
C GLY A 57 12.81 22.77 33.67
N LEU A 58 12.90 22.39 34.94
CA LEU A 58 12.19 23.09 36.00
C LEU A 58 12.92 24.42 36.30
N PRO A 59 12.22 25.48 36.70
CA PRO A 59 12.84 26.69 37.18
C PRO A 59 13.63 26.32 38.48
N THR A 60 14.92 26.04 38.32
CA THR A 60 15.76 25.49 39.39
C THR A 60 16.37 26.54 40.32
N GLU A 61 16.17 27.83 39.99
CA GLU A 61 16.83 28.90 40.75
C GLU A 61 16.44 28.96 42.26
N GLN A 62 15.36 28.31 42.64
CA GLN A 62 14.86 28.32 44.00
C GLN A 62 14.71 26.90 44.65
N TRP A 63 15.00 25.82 43.90
CA TRP A 63 14.76 24.45 44.37
C TRP A 63 16.08 23.67 44.35
N THR A 64 16.59 23.37 45.54
CA THR A 64 17.88 22.68 45.71
C THR A 64 17.74 21.50 46.70
N GLY A 65 18.72 20.59 46.67
CA GLY A 65 18.79 19.44 47.58
C GLY A 65 18.32 18.13 46.95
N ALA A 66 18.33 17.05 47.70
CA ALA A 66 18.11 15.69 47.24
C ALA A 66 16.78 15.49 46.48
N ALA A 67 15.72 16.20 46.85
CA ALA A 67 14.46 16.14 46.16
C ALA A 67 14.51 16.81 44.78
N ALA A 68 15.26 17.91 44.64
CA ALA A 68 15.47 18.56 43.35
C ALA A 68 16.33 17.66 42.43
N ASP A 69 17.37 17.03 42.95
CA ASP A 69 18.21 16.12 42.18
C ASP A 69 17.42 14.86 41.71
N ALA A 70 16.57 14.31 42.58
CA ALA A 70 15.71 13.19 42.23
C ALA A 70 14.73 13.58 41.09
N ALA A 71 14.08 14.73 41.21
CA ALA A 71 13.15 15.23 40.17
C ALA A 71 13.88 15.50 38.86
N ALA A 72 15.06 16.09 38.84
CA ALA A 72 15.88 16.29 37.68
C ALA A 72 16.24 14.97 36.97
N SER A 73 16.57 13.94 37.76
CA SER A 73 16.86 12.58 37.27
C SER A 73 15.63 11.96 36.59
N GLU A 74 14.46 12.06 37.23
CA GLU A 74 13.20 11.55 36.65
C GLU A 74 12.81 12.30 35.36
N ILE A 75 12.95 13.62 35.34
CA ILE A 75 12.71 14.43 34.14
C ILE A 75 13.63 14.02 33.00
N LYS A 76 14.91 13.78 33.27
CA LYS A 76 15.87 13.31 32.28
C LYS A 76 15.47 11.93 31.74
N THR A 77 15.07 11.02 32.62
CA THR A 77 14.61 9.67 32.26
C THR A 77 13.36 9.74 31.40
N LEU A 78 12.38 10.55 31.78
CA LEU A 78 11.16 10.79 31.01
C LEU A 78 11.47 11.41 29.65
N GLY A 79 12.36 12.40 29.59
CA GLY A 79 12.83 13.01 28.35
C GLY A 79 13.44 12.00 27.39
N GLY A 80 14.22 11.04 27.90
CA GLY A 80 14.77 9.93 27.12
C GLY A 80 13.68 9.02 26.55
N LYS A 81 12.67 8.67 27.36
CA LYS A 81 11.51 7.86 26.91
C LYS A 81 10.71 8.61 25.83
N LEU A 82 10.44 9.90 26.04
CA LEU A 82 9.73 10.72 25.03
C LEU A 82 10.53 10.86 23.74
N SER A 83 11.86 10.96 23.79
CA SER A 83 12.71 10.99 22.59
C SER A 83 12.55 9.71 21.76
N THR A 84 12.55 8.56 22.43
CA THR A 84 12.31 7.27 21.77
C THR A 84 10.94 7.22 21.10
N LEU A 85 9.91 7.66 21.80
CA LEU A 85 8.55 7.73 21.25
C LEU A 85 8.43 8.72 20.08
N ALA A 86 8.98 9.93 20.23
CA ALA A 86 8.99 10.94 19.18
C ALA A 86 9.63 10.43 17.87
N THR A 87 10.66 9.59 18.00
CA THR A 87 11.35 8.96 16.84
C THR A 87 10.56 7.77 16.29
N ALA A 88 9.84 7.03 17.14
CA ALA A 88 9.12 5.83 16.71
C ALA A 88 7.79 6.13 16.01
N PHE A 89 7.03 7.12 16.48
CA PHE A 89 5.70 7.45 15.95
C PHE A 89 5.66 7.90 14.47
N PRO A 90 6.63 8.66 13.92
CA PRO A 90 6.62 9.02 12.50
C PRO A 90 6.90 7.86 11.54
N LYS A 91 7.57 6.78 12.00
CA LYS A 91 7.95 5.65 11.13
C LYS A 91 6.75 4.95 10.49
N PRO A 92 5.69 4.53 11.24
CA PRO A 92 4.49 3.97 10.65
C PRO A 92 3.83 4.87 9.61
N ALA A 93 3.85 6.20 9.83
CA ALA A 93 3.31 7.15 8.88
C ALA A 93 4.08 7.15 7.56
N GLY A 94 5.41 7.06 7.60
CA GLY A 94 6.26 6.92 6.43
C GLY A 94 5.98 5.65 5.64
N GLU A 95 5.85 4.53 6.35
CA GLU A 95 5.54 3.23 5.73
C GLU A 95 4.15 3.23 5.07
N LEU A 96 3.13 3.79 5.71
CA LEU A 96 1.79 3.92 5.14
C LEU A 96 1.78 4.79 3.87
N LYS A 97 2.51 5.91 3.87
CA LYS A 97 2.64 6.77 2.70
C LYS A 97 3.38 6.08 1.55
N THR A 98 4.43 5.33 1.86
CA THR A 98 5.16 4.52 0.86
C THR A 98 4.23 3.48 0.25
N TRP A 99 3.50 2.75 1.09
CA TRP A 99 2.50 1.77 0.66
C TRP A 99 1.45 2.38 -0.26
N GLU A 100 0.86 3.52 0.12
CA GLU A 100 -0.10 4.25 -0.70
C GLU A 100 0.47 4.59 -2.08
N THR A 101 1.69 5.11 -2.14
CA THR A 101 2.36 5.45 -3.40
C THR A 101 2.53 4.22 -4.30
N GLN A 102 2.89 3.07 -3.74
CA GLN A 102 3.04 1.82 -4.47
C GLN A 102 1.72 1.31 -5.01
N VAL A 103 0.65 1.34 -4.18
CA VAL A 103 -0.69 0.98 -4.64
C VAL A 103 -1.15 1.89 -5.79
N GLN A 104 -0.98 3.20 -5.68
CA GLN A 104 -1.33 4.14 -6.75
C GLN A 104 -0.54 3.88 -8.04
N SER A 105 0.72 3.48 -7.92
CA SER A 105 1.54 3.08 -9.07
C SER A 105 1.00 1.83 -9.76
N VAL A 106 0.64 0.80 -8.98
CA VAL A 106 0.03 -0.42 -9.52
C VAL A 106 -1.33 -0.13 -10.15
N VAL A 107 -2.15 0.69 -9.49
CA VAL A 107 -3.45 1.12 -10.04
C VAL A 107 -3.29 1.69 -11.45
N ARG A 108 -2.31 2.59 -11.65
CA ARG A 108 -2.05 3.17 -12.97
C ARG A 108 -1.62 2.13 -14.01
N ARG A 109 -0.76 1.16 -13.63
CA ARG A 109 -0.37 0.07 -14.52
C ARG A 109 -1.55 -0.80 -14.89
N VAL A 110 -2.38 -1.17 -13.91
CA VAL A 110 -3.59 -1.98 -14.14
C VAL A 110 -4.57 -1.26 -15.08
N GLN A 111 -4.72 0.06 -14.96
CA GLN A 111 -5.51 0.84 -15.91
C GLN A 111 -4.92 0.78 -17.34
N GLY A 112 -3.60 0.81 -17.46
CA GLY A 112 -2.92 0.59 -18.75
C GLY A 112 -3.19 -0.80 -19.31
N TYR A 113 -3.12 -1.85 -18.49
CA TYR A 113 -3.46 -3.22 -18.91
C TYR A 113 -4.90 -3.34 -19.38
N GLN A 114 -5.83 -2.64 -18.74
CA GLN A 114 -7.22 -2.61 -19.18
C GLN A 114 -7.36 -1.97 -20.57
N GLN A 115 -6.68 -0.85 -20.81
CA GLN A 115 -6.69 -0.19 -22.11
C GLN A 115 -6.09 -1.09 -23.21
N GLU A 116 -4.98 -1.77 -22.93
CA GLU A 116 -4.36 -2.71 -23.87
C GLU A 116 -5.27 -3.91 -24.15
N TRP A 117 -5.95 -4.43 -23.12
CA TRP A 117 -6.93 -5.50 -23.26
C TRP A 117 -8.08 -5.09 -24.18
N ASP A 118 -8.67 -3.93 -23.93
CA ASP A 118 -9.78 -3.40 -24.72
C ASP A 118 -9.34 -3.12 -26.16
N GLY A 119 -8.11 -2.61 -26.35
CA GLY A 119 -7.51 -2.42 -27.66
C GLY A 119 -7.30 -3.73 -28.41
N ALA A 120 -6.84 -4.79 -27.73
CA ALA A 120 -6.66 -6.11 -28.33
C ALA A 120 -8.01 -6.73 -28.76
N VAL A 121 -9.05 -6.57 -27.92
CA VAL A 121 -10.41 -7.02 -28.26
C VAL A 121 -10.98 -6.25 -29.45
N ALA A 122 -10.77 -4.94 -29.51
CA ALA A 122 -11.20 -4.10 -30.62
C ALA A 122 -10.53 -4.52 -31.95
N LYS A 123 -9.21 -4.74 -31.95
CA LYS A 123 -8.45 -5.23 -33.09
C LYS A 123 -8.96 -6.60 -33.55
N TYR A 124 -9.17 -7.53 -32.63
CA TYR A 124 -9.73 -8.83 -32.96
C TYR A 124 -11.09 -8.70 -33.66
N ARG A 125 -12.00 -7.88 -33.12
CA ARG A 125 -13.32 -7.65 -33.74
C ARG A 125 -13.19 -7.05 -35.13
N GLN A 126 -12.27 -6.14 -35.36
CA GLN A 126 -12.00 -5.55 -36.66
C GLN A 126 -11.52 -6.60 -37.67
N GLU A 127 -10.57 -7.47 -37.27
CA GLU A 127 -10.06 -8.56 -38.11
C GLU A 127 -11.18 -9.56 -38.47
N ILE A 128 -12.03 -9.94 -37.52
CA ILE A 128 -13.16 -10.84 -37.81
C ILE A 128 -14.12 -10.24 -38.79
N ARG A 129 -14.41 -8.94 -38.72
CA ARG A 129 -15.24 -8.27 -39.73
C ARG A 129 -14.57 -8.31 -41.09
N ARG A 130 -13.29 -7.96 -41.19
CA ARG A 130 -12.54 -7.98 -42.46
C ARG A 130 -12.56 -9.37 -43.11
N ILE A 131 -12.33 -10.42 -42.30
CA ILE A 131 -12.38 -11.81 -42.75
C ILE A 131 -13.77 -12.20 -43.26
N SER A 132 -14.83 -11.78 -42.54
CA SER A 132 -16.22 -12.00 -42.94
C SER A 132 -16.56 -11.33 -44.27
N ASP A 133 -16.14 -10.07 -44.44
CA ASP A 133 -16.36 -9.30 -45.66
C ASP A 133 -15.59 -9.93 -46.84
N ALA A 134 -14.37 -10.38 -46.63
CA ALA A 134 -13.58 -11.07 -47.64
C ALA A 134 -14.24 -12.38 -48.09
N LYS A 135 -14.80 -13.16 -47.15
CA LYS A 135 -15.53 -14.39 -47.47
C LYS A 135 -16.83 -14.11 -48.23
N ALA A 136 -17.52 -13.03 -47.87
CA ALA A 136 -18.73 -12.62 -48.58
C ALA A 136 -18.45 -12.16 -50.03
N ALA A 137 -17.28 -11.52 -50.24
CA ALA A 137 -16.88 -11.06 -51.58
C ALA A 137 -16.27 -12.17 -52.46
N ASN A 138 -15.68 -13.21 -51.86
CA ASN A 138 -15.04 -14.33 -52.56
C ASN A 138 -15.39 -15.66 -51.86
N SER A 139 -16.23 -16.47 -52.55
CA SER A 139 -16.63 -17.78 -52.00
C SER A 139 -15.48 -18.77 -51.82
N ASP A 140 -14.41 -18.64 -52.63
CA ASP A 140 -13.24 -19.51 -52.59
C ASP A 140 -12.21 -19.08 -51.51
N TYR A 141 -12.42 -17.92 -50.89
CA TYR A 141 -11.57 -17.44 -49.81
C TYR A 141 -11.67 -18.35 -48.58
N ASP A 142 -10.49 -18.86 -48.11
CA ASP A 142 -10.39 -19.62 -46.89
C ASP A 142 -10.11 -18.70 -45.69
N PRO A 143 -11.07 -18.47 -44.80
CA PRO A 143 -10.94 -17.60 -43.65
C PRO A 143 -10.16 -18.23 -42.49
N GLU A 144 -9.96 -19.54 -42.47
CA GLU A 144 -9.49 -20.27 -41.31
C GLU A 144 -8.08 -19.86 -40.84
N PRO A 145 -7.06 -19.70 -41.72
CA PRO A 145 -5.73 -19.30 -41.31
C PRO A 145 -5.70 -17.92 -40.65
N GLU A 146 -6.40 -16.94 -41.23
CA GLU A 146 -6.44 -15.57 -40.69
C GLU A 146 -7.24 -15.48 -39.38
N HIS A 147 -8.35 -16.22 -39.30
CA HIS A 147 -9.14 -16.32 -38.08
C HIS A 147 -8.31 -16.92 -36.92
N ASN A 148 -7.60 -18.01 -37.21
CA ASN A 148 -6.73 -18.65 -36.22
C ASN A 148 -5.58 -17.72 -35.76
N ALA A 149 -5.00 -16.96 -36.68
CA ALA A 149 -3.98 -15.97 -36.38
C ALA A 149 -4.53 -14.83 -35.49
N ALA A 150 -5.73 -14.32 -35.79
CA ALA A 150 -6.39 -13.29 -35.00
C ALA A 150 -6.70 -13.75 -33.57
N ILE A 151 -7.20 -14.99 -33.40
CA ILE A 151 -7.42 -15.60 -32.08
C ILE A 151 -6.10 -15.79 -31.34
N ALA A 152 -5.08 -16.30 -32.00
CA ALA A 152 -3.77 -16.51 -31.37
C ALA A 152 -3.15 -15.20 -30.87
N ASN A 153 -3.27 -14.12 -31.65
CA ASN A 153 -2.77 -12.80 -31.26
C ASN A 153 -3.54 -12.25 -30.05
N LEU A 154 -4.87 -12.33 -30.04
CA LEU A 154 -5.69 -11.94 -28.90
C LEU A 154 -5.28 -12.72 -27.63
N ARG A 155 -5.22 -14.04 -27.73
CA ARG A 155 -4.85 -14.92 -26.59
C ARG A 155 -3.46 -14.59 -26.05
N ARG A 156 -2.48 -14.34 -26.92
CA ARG A 156 -1.11 -13.98 -26.51
C ARG A 156 -1.10 -12.69 -25.71
N THR A 157 -1.77 -11.64 -26.22
CA THR A 157 -1.88 -10.35 -25.51
C THR A 157 -2.58 -10.52 -24.16
N GLN A 158 -3.72 -11.21 -24.14
CA GLN A 158 -4.45 -11.46 -22.90
C GLN A 158 -3.64 -12.24 -21.88
N GLN A 159 -2.90 -13.25 -22.30
CA GLN A 159 -2.03 -14.04 -21.43
C GLN A 159 -0.89 -13.19 -20.84
N SER A 160 -0.24 -12.36 -21.67
CA SER A 160 0.80 -11.44 -21.22
C SER A 160 0.27 -10.45 -20.15
N LEU A 161 -0.86 -9.84 -20.41
CA LEU A 161 -1.49 -8.89 -19.47
C LEU A 161 -1.86 -9.56 -18.14
N ARG A 162 -2.32 -10.81 -18.17
CA ARG A 162 -2.59 -11.59 -16.95
C ARG A 162 -1.35 -11.85 -16.13
N VAL A 163 -0.25 -12.21 -16.78
CA VAL A 163 1.02 -12.44 -16.09
C VAL A 163 1.48 -11.15 -15.42
N MET A 164 1.46 -10.03 -16.14
CA MET A 164 1.83 -8.73 -15.57
C MET A 164 0.96 -8.34 -14.40
N TYR A 165 -0.36 -8.47 -14.53
CA TYR A 165 -1.32 -8.22 -13.46
C TYR A 165 -1.04 -9.08 -12.21
N LYS A 166 -0.80 -10.39 -12.41
CA LYS A 166 -0.47 -11.31 -11.32
C LYS A 166 0.84 -10.90 -10.62
N CYS A 167 1.86 -10.51 -11.37
CA CYS A 167 3.12 -10.01 -10.81
C CYS A 167 2.90 -8.73 -9.97
N ASP A 168 2.07 -7.81 -10.45
CA ASP A 168 1.75 -6.59 -9.71
C ASP A 168 0.99 -6.88 -8.41
N LEU A 169 0.07 -7.85 -8.40
CA LEU A 169 -0.60 -8.29 -7.18
C LEU A 169 0.36 -8.92 -6.17
N GLN A 170 1.27 -9.78 -6.65
CA GLN A 170 2.30 -10.38 -5.79
C GLN A 170 3.24 -9.32 -5.22
N TYR A 171 3.62 -8.33 -6.02
CA TYR A 171 4.41 -7.20 -5.56
C TYR A 171 3.70 -6.42 -4.45
N LEU A 172 2.39 -6.09 -4.62
CA LEU A 172 1.62 -5.40 -3.59
C LEU A 172 1.52 -6.21 -2.30
N ASP A 173 1.34 -7.52 -2.40
CA ASP A 173 1.29 -8.41 -1.23
C ASP A 173 2.62 -8.39 -0.46
N GLN A 174 3.75 -8.49 -1.14
CA GLN A 174 5.08 -8.42 -0.55
C GLN A 174 5.31 -7.07 0.14
N GLU A 175 4.94 -5.97 -0.51
CA GLU A 175 5.09 -4.62 0.04
C GLU A 175 4.17 -4.38 1.23
N ALA A 176 2.95 -4.94 1.22
CA ALA A 176 2.04 -4.90 2.37
C ALA A 176 2.62 -5.63 3.58
N HIS A 177 3.20 -6.82 3.37
CA HIS A 177 3.87 -7.60 4.42
C HIS A 177 5.08 -6.86 4.98
N ARG A 178 5.91 -6.23 4.10
CA ARG A 178 7.05 -5.43 4.51
C ARG A 178 6.61 -4.23 5.36
N ALA A 179 5.64 -3.46 4.87
CA ALA A 179 5.12 -2.30 5.60
C ALA A 179 4.52 -2.70 6.95
N ALA A 180 3.72 -3.77 7.00
CA ALA A 180 3.15 -4.28 8.24
C ALA A 180 4.23 -4.77 9.23
N GLY A 181 5.33 -5.36 8.75
CA GLY A 181 6.49 -5.74 9.56
C GLY A 181 7.18 -4.54 10.19
N ASN A 182 7.44 -3.51 9.38
CA ASN A 182 8.07 -2.26 9.83
C ASN A 182 7.19 -1.49 10.82
N ILE A 183 5.88 -1.44 10.58
CA ILE A 183 4.93 -0.83 11.52
C ILE A 183 4.89 -1.57 12.85
N ARG A 184 4.82 -2.92 12.82
CA ARG A 184 4.85 -3.73 14.04
C ARG A 184 6.14 -3.54 14.82
N GLY A 185 7.29 -3.47 14.15
CA GLY A 185 8.58 -3.17 14.78
C GLY A 185 8.59 -1.80 15.45
N ALA A 186 8.05 -0.76 14.79
CA ALA A 186 7.96 0.57 15.38
C ALA A 186 6.99 0.62 16.57
N VAL A 187 5.83 -0.05 16.47
CA VAL A 187 4.86 -0.16 17.59
C VAL A 187 5.44 -0.96 18.74
N GLY A 188 6.23 -1.99 18.49
CA GLY A 188 6.92 -2.76 19.53
C GLY A 188 7.87 -1.91 20.37
N LEU A 189 8.50 -0.90 19.79
CA LEU A 189 9.32 0.08 20.52
C LEU A 189 8.49 1.03 21.41
N ILE A 190 7.23 1.25 21.05
CA ILE A 190 6.30 2.11 21.80
C ILE A 190 5.71 1.35 23.01
N ILE A 191 5.47 0.04 22.87
CA ILE A 191 4.80 -0.82 23.87
C ILE A 191 5.85 -1.63 24.65
N THR A 192 7.01 -1.05 24.96
CA THR A 192 7.96 -1.75 25.84
C THR A 192 7.42 -1.83 27.27
N PRO A 193 7.68 -2.92 28.03
CA PRO A 193 7.18 -3.09 29.39
C PRO A 193 7.48 -1.92 30.33
N ASP A 194 8.56 -1.19 30.08
CA ASP A 194 8.95 -0.03 30.90
C ASP A 194 8.06 1.21 30.68
N VAL A 195 7.48 1.36 29.48
CA VAL A 195 6.52 2.44 29.20
C VAL A 195 5.16 2.14 29.85
N VAL A 196 4.78 0.86 29.91
CA VAL A 196 3.50 0.41 30.50
C VAL A 196 3.56 0.40 32.04
N LYS A 197 4.71 0.11 32.65
CA LYS A 197 4.87 0.14 34.11
C LYS A 197 4.77 1.55 34.69
N GLY A 198 5.32 2.56 34.03
CA GLY A 198 5.23 3.95 34.49
C GLY A 198 3.82 4.54 34.56
N GLY A 199 2.82 3.88 33.94
CA GLY A 199 1.42 4.32 33.97
C GLY A 199 0.53 3.61 35.02
N ARG A 200 1.07 2.64 35.77
CA ARG A 200 0.31 1.90 36.79
C ARG A 200 0.63 2.32 38.23
N ASP A 201 1.74 3.01 38.45
CA ASP A 201 2.23 3.41 39.75
C ASP A 201 2.08 4.93 40.02
N ALA A 202 1.27 5.62 39.19
CA ALA A 202 0.97 7.06 39.35
C ALA A 202 -0.43 7.29 39.93
#